data_5ec77b08a0bd86eb4e17e4468c7d6752
#
_entry.id   5ec77b08a0bd86eb4e17e4468c7d6752
#
_cell.length_a   1.000
_cell.length_b   1.000
_cell.length_c   1.000
_cell.angle_alpha   90.00
_cell.angle_beta   90.00
_cell.angle_gamma   90.00
#
_symmetry.space_group_name_H-M   'P 1'
#
loop_
_entity.id
_entity.type
_entity.pdbx_description
1 polymer ?
#
loop_
_entity_poly.entity_id
_entity_poly.type
_entity_poly.pdbx_seq_one_letter_code
_entity_poly.pdbx_strand_id
1 'polypeptide(L)'
;KYLRHLLLLHPYTVVIYDELEASEAVRWDWLLHSPTQFQPDKDRNMSVTENTTKGFKTVVRQFSNSSFEYSQTDQFVVPPATPAPAQWHLTATYGPCAQNRILTIIQITPDSEQAPAIVRTGDSFQCDDWSIQAVLSPSQPAELIVTNRTNSALFSYSADNPVIDGSMYLRKSPRSSLLYDQSNGRYGVTEQTDYIPASTRAVDYEHKTNP
;
A
#
# COMPACT_ATOMS: atom_id res chain seq x y z
N LYS A 1 13.63 -8.04 7.88
CA LYS A 1 12.69 -6.93 8.15
C LYS A 1 11.48 -7.06 7.25
N TYR A 2 10.31 -6.81 7.78
CA TYR A 2 9.09 -6.63 7.02
C TYR A 2 8.33 -5.45 7.60
N LEU A 3 8.10 -4.42 6.79
CA LEU A 3 7.30 -3.26 7.16
C LEU A 3 6.28 -3.01 6.07
N ARG A 4 5.01 -2.92 6.45
CA ARG A 4 3.90 -2.63 5.55
C ARG A 4 3.15 -1.38 5.99
N HIS A 5 2.99 -0.43 5.09
CA HIS A 5 2.05 0.66 5.20
C HIS A 5 0.81 0.33 4.38
N LEU A 6 -0.36 0.45 4.98
CA LEU A 6 -1.64 0.25 4.33
C LEU A 6 -2.49 1.50 4.54
N LEU A 7 -2.91 2.13 3.45
CA LEU A 7 -3.73 3.33 3.45
C LEU A 7 -5.00 3.08 2.65
N LEU A 8 -6.12 3.46 3.22
CA LEU A 8 -7.39 3.53 2.50
C LEU A 8 -7.60 4.96 2.03
N LEU A 9 -7.58 5.16 0.74
CA LEU A 9 -7.84 6.43 0.08
C LEU A 9 -9.29 6.45 -0.39
N HIS A 10 -10.06 7.34 0.21
CA HIS A 10 -11.47 7.47 -0.16
C HIS A 10 -11.63 7.93 -1.62
N PRO A 11 -12.62 7.41 -2.40
CA PRO A 11 -13.65 6.49 -1.90
C PRO A 11 -13.26 5.00 -2.00
N TYR A 12 -12.41 4.55 -2.92
CA TYR A 12 -12.27 3.11 -3.20
C TYR A 12 -10.86 2.69 -3.63
N THR A 13 -9.83 3.36 -3.13
CA THR A 13 -8.45 3.01 -3.45
C THR A 13 -7.69 2.60 -2.19
N VAL A 14 -6.98 1.48 -2.26
CA VAL A 14 -6.07 1.03 -1.21
C VAL A 14 -4.64 1.12 -1.74
N VAL A 15 -3.77 1.73 -0.95
CA VAL A 15 -2.33 1.80 -1.21
C VAL A 15 -1.61 0.94 -0.18
N ILE A 16 -0.77 0.03 -0.66
CA ILE A 16 0.09 -0.81 0.17
C ILE A 16 1.54 -0.56 -0.25
N TYR A 17 2.38 -0.20 0.69
CA TYR A 17 3.81 -0.06 0.48
C TYR A 17 4.56 -1.00 1.41
N ASP A 18 5.29 -1.94 0.81
CA ASP A 18 6.06 -2.96 1.51
C ASP A 18 7.55 -2.65 1.43
N GLU A 19 8.22 -2.66 2.58
CA GLU A 19 9.66 -2.60 2.73
C GLU A 19 10.17 -3.92 3.28
N LEU A 20 10.93 -4.65 2.46
CA LEU A 20 11.36 -6.01 2.70
C LEU A 20 12.89 -6.09 2.75
N GLU A 21 13.42 -6.80 3.76
CA GLU A 21 14.86 -7.02 3.93
C GLU A 21 15.12 -8.39 4.56
N ALA A 22 16.02 -9.15 3.96
CA ALA A 22 16.54 -10.42 4.43
C ALA A 22 18.07 -10.38 4.52
N SER A 23 18.68 -11.30 5.24
CA SER A 23 20.14 -11.44 5.37
C SER A 23 20.79 -11.95 4.08
N GLU A 24 20.03 -12.57 3.21
CA GLU A 24 20.48 -13.14 1.94
C GLU A 24 19.42 -12.93 0.84
N ALA A 25 19.77 -13.21 -0.41
CA ALA A 25 18.83 -13.12 -1.51
C ALA A 25 17.76 -14.23 -1.42
N VAL A 26 16.51 -13.84 -1.30
CA VAL A 26 15.34 -14.73 -1.19
C VAL A 26 14.28 -14.32 -2.21
N ARG A 27 13.36 -15.23 -2.50
CA ARG A 27 12.13 -14.92 -3.23
C ARG A 27 11.12 -14.32 -2.25
N TRP A 28 10.38 -13.31 -2.73
CA TRP A 28 9.34 -12.64 -1.97
C TRP A 28 8.00 -12.91 -2.62
N ASP A 29 7.08 -13.54 -1.89
CA ASP A 29 5.73 -13.79 -2.37
C ASP A 29 4.77 -12.78 -1.77
N TRP A 30 4.13 -12.01 -2.63
CA TRP A 30 3.03 -11.13 -2.30
C TRP A 30 1.71 -11.82 -2.65
N LEU A 31 0.82 -11.94 -1.66
CA LEU A 31 -0.38 -12.77 -1.76
C LEU A 31 -1.65 -11.91 -1.71
N LEU A 32 -2.61 -12.25 -2.56
CA LEU A 32 -3.96 -11.68 -2.53
C LEU A 32 -4.99 -12.77 -2.77
N HIS A 33 -6.10 -12.70 -2.04
CA HIS A 33 -7.18 -13.66 -2.14
C HIS A 33 -8.44 -13.00 -2.71
N SER A 34 -9.19 -13.75 -3.51
CA SER A 34 -10.46 -13.32 -4.08
C SER A 34 -11.43 -14.50 -4.17
N PRO A 35 -12.74 -14.29 -4.00
CA PRO A 35 -13.74 -15.32 -4.31
C PRO A 35 -13.82 -15.65 -5.80
N THR A 36 -13.32 -14.78 -6.68
CA THR A 36 -13.32 -14.94 -8.13
C THR A 36 -11.90 -14.97 -8.68
N GLN A 37 -11.73 -15.66 -9.81
CA GLN A 37 -10.43 -15.82 -10.47
C GLN A 37 -9.85 -14.46 -10.89
N PHE A 38 -8.53 -14.33 -10.75
CA PHE A 38 -7.78 -13.18 -11.23
C PHE A 38 -7.47 -13.32 -12.73
N GLN A 39 -7.37 -12.18 -13.40
CA GLN A 39 -6.93 -12.05 -14.79
C GLN A 39 -5.62 -11.23 -14.80
N PRO A 40 -4.45 -11.89 -14.65
CA PRO A 40 -3.18 -11.18 -14.61
C PRO A 40 -2.76 -10.70 -16.00
N ASP A 41 -2.28 -9.46 -16.07
CA ASP A 41 -1.67 -8.84 -17.24
C ASP A 41 -0.24 -8.41 -16.86
N LYS A 42 0.74 -9.22 -17.29
CA LYS A 42 2.16 -9.00 -16.96
C LYS A 42 2.70 -7.72 -17.59
N ASP A 43 2.28 -7.39 -18.79
CA ASP A 43 2.81 -6.24 -19.55
C ASP A 43 2.43 -4.92 -18.86
N ARG A 44 1.33 -4.93 -18.11
CA ARG A 44 0.81 -3.79 -17.37
C ARG A 44 1.07 -3.86 -15.86
N ASN A 45 1.76 -4.92 -15.40
CA ASN A 45 1.95 -5.19 -13.97
C ASN A 45 0.62 -5.14 -13.19
N MET A 46 -0.41 -5.71 -13.78
CA MET A 46 -1.79 -5.57 -13.34
C MET A 46 -2.47 -6.93 -13.23
N SER A 47 -3.40 -7.02 -12.29
CA SER A 47 -4.35 -8.14 -12.23
C SER A 47 -5.75 -7.60 -11.95
N VAL A 48 -6.75 -8.20 -12.58
CA VAL A 48 -8.16 -7.81 -12.42
C VAL A 48 -8.94 -9.01 -11.87
N THR A 49 -9.84 -8.75 -10.94
CA THR A 49 -10.86 -9.73 -10.52
C THR A 49 -12.23 -9.03 -10.49
N GLU A 50 -13.24 -9.72 -11.00
CA GLU A 50 -14.60 -9.19 -11.12
C GLU A 50 -15.55 -9.98 -10.23
N ASN A 51 -16.35 -9.27 -9.45
CA ASN A 51 -17.42 -9.87 -8.68
C ASN A 51 -18.77 -9.50 -9.30
N THR A 52 -19.15 -10.22 -10.33
CA THR A 52 -20.39 -9.97 -11.09
C THR A 52 -21.65 -10.04 -10.23
N THR A 53 -21.64 -10.83 -9.16
CA THR A 53 -22.79 -10.92 -8.21
C THR A 53 -22.94 -9.64 -7.38
N LYS A 54 -21.85 -8.92 -7.14
CA LYS A 54 -21.83 -7.70 -6.35
C LYS A 54 -21.76 -6.43 -7.21
N GLY A 55 -21.55 -6.57 -8.52
CA GLY A 55 -21.54 -5.45 -9.47
C GLY A 55 -20.30 -4.57 -9.37
N PHE A 56 -19.14 -5.10 -8.97
CA PHE A 56 -17.88 -4.37 -8.94
C PHE A 56 -16.69 -5.23 -9.36
N LYS A 57 -15.66 -4.57 -9.82
CA LYS A 57 -14.36 -5.15 -10.12
C LYS A 57 -13.26 -4.53 -9.27
N THR A 58 -12.21 -5.29 -9.06
CA THR A 58 -11.01 -4.87 -8.36
C THR A 58 -9.83 -4.93 -9.32
N VAL A 59 -9.12 -3.84 -9.46
CA VAL A 59 -7.91 -3.72 -10.27
C VAL A 59 -6.72 -3.55 -9.34
N VAL A 60 -5.78 -4.47 -9.43
CA VAL A 60 -4.55 -4.47 -8.62
C VAL A 60 -3.39 -4.12 -9.53
N ARG A 61 -2.63 -3.10 -9.21
CA ARG A 61 -1.40 -2.72 -9.92
C ARG A 61 -0.23 -2.74 -8.97
N GLN A 62 0.87 -3.36 -9.42
CA GLN A 62 2.06 -3.54 -8.60
C GLN A 62 3.26 -2.92 -9.28
N PHE A 63 4.07 -2.24 -8.48
CA PHE A 63 5.28 -1.55 -8.92
C PHE A 63 6.43 -1.92 -7.99
N SER A 64 7.54 -2.29 -8.56
CA SER A 64 8.80 -2.61 -7.90
C SER A 64 9.95 -2.38 -8.87
N ASN A 65 11.18 -2.27 -8.36
CA ASN A 65 12.38 -2.33 -9.19
C ASN A 65 12.82 -3.77 -9.45
N SER A 66 12.29 -4.75 -8.73
CA SER A 66 12.47 -6.17 -9.01
C SER A 66 11.40 -6.66 -9.97
N SER A 67 11.80 -7.48 -10.94
CA SER A 67 10.83 -8.22 -11.76
C SER A 67 10.05 -9.21 -10.92
N PHE A 68 8.84 -9.52 -11.35
CA PHE A 68 8.01 -10.53 -10.69
C PHE A 68 7.16 -11.31 -11.69
N GLU A 69 6.64 -12.44 -11.22
CA GLU A 69 5.74 -13.29 -11.98
C GLU A 69 4.47 -13.55 -11.20
N TYR A 70 3.33 -13.58 -11.91
CA TYR A 70 2.07 -14.01 -11.34
C TYR A 70 1.87 -15.51 -11.47
N SER A 71 1.36 -16.12 -10.41
CA SER A 71 0.73 -17.45 -10.41
C SER A 71 -0.56 -17.38 -9.61
N GLN A 72 -1.48 -18.34 -9.84
CA GLN A 72 -2.70 -18.42 -9.05
C GLN A 72 -3.19 -19.86 -8.91
N THR A 73 -3.89 -20.14 -7.84
CA THR A 73 -4.53 -21.42 -7.55
C THR A 73 -5.81 -21.19 -6.74
N ASP A 74 -6.76 -22.09 -6.84
CA ASP A 74 -7.94 -22.19 -5.97
C ASP A 74 -7.78 -23.25 -4.86
N GLN A 75 -6.61 -23.89 -4.81
CA GLN A 75 -6.30 -24.94 -3.87
C GLN A 75 -5.66 -24.40 -2.60
N PHE A 76 -6.11 -24.87 -1.47
CA PHE A 76 -5.43 -24.62 -0.20
C PHE A 76 -4.24 -25.59 -0.07
N VAL A 77 -3.08 -25.09 0.36
CA VAL A 77 -1.89 -25.88 0.68
C VAL A 77 -2.18 -26.90 1.80
N VAL A 78 -2.97 -26.46 2.78
CA VAL A 78 -3.50 -27.30 3.85
C VAL A 78 -5.02 -27.18 3.82
N PRO A 79 -5.76 -28.30 3.66
CA PRO A 79 -7.22 -28.26 3.68
C PRO A 79 -7.71 -27.59 4.97
N PRO A 80 -8.68 -26.67 4.89
CA PRO A 80 -9.25 -26.04 6.08
C PRO A 80 -9.95 -27.07 6.97
N ALA A 81 -9.80 -26.94 8.28
CA ALA A 81 -10.43 -27.85 9.26
C ALA A 81 -11.96 -27.83 9.22
N THR A 82 -12.54 -26.74 8.70
CA THR A 82 -13.98 -26.59 8.45
C THR A 82 -14.19 -26.20 6.99
N PRO A 83 -15.31 -26.61 6.35
CA PRO A 83 -15.60 -26.19 4.98
C PRO A 83 -15.53 -24.65 4.86
N ALA A 84 -14.67 -24.17 3.98
CA ALA A 84 -14.54 -22.76 3.64
C ALA A 84 -14.95 -22.55 2.17
N PRO A 85 -15.52 -21.39 1.82
CA PRO A 85 -15.77 -21.05 0.42
C PRO A 85 -14.48 -21.13 -0.39
N ALA A 86 -14.58 -21.62 -1.63
CA ALA A 86 -13.45 -21.62 -2.55
C ALA A 86 -12.95 -20.17 -2.75
N GLN A 87 -11.64 -20.01 -2.74
CA GLN A 87 -10.97 -18.73 -2.94
C GLN A 87 -9.83 -18.93 -3.94
N TRP A 88 -9.65 -17.95 -4.79
CA TRP A 88 -8.47 -17.85 -5.64
C TRP A 88 -7.35 -17.12 -4.91
N HIS A 89 -6.17 -17.70 -4.96
CA HIS A 89 -4.96 -17.18 -4.33
C HIS A 89 -4.04 -16.70 -5.45
N LEU A 90 -3.93 -15.40 -5.64
CA LEU A 90 -2.94 -14.78 -6.53
C LEU A 90 -1.64 -14.63 -5.76
N THR A 91 -0.55 -15.04 -6.38
CA THR A 91 0.81 -14.83 -5.89
C THR A 91 1.59 -14.02 -6.91
N ALA A 92 2.19 -12.91 -6.47
CA ALA A 92 3.23 -12.22 -7.22
C ALA A 92 4.59 -12.55 -6.59
N THR A 93 5.42 -13.32 -7.29
CA THR A 93 6.74 -13.78 -6.82
C THR A 93 7.83 -12.89 -7.36
N TYR A 94 8.56 -12.22 -6.48
CA TYR A 94 9.66 -11.30 -6.76
C TYR A 94 11.01 -11.93 -6.46
N GLY A 95 12.03 -11.51 -7.20
CA GLY A 95 13.42 -11.82 -6.89
C GLY A 95 13.99 -13.04 -7.57
N PRO A 96 15.09 -13.63 -7.05
CA PRO A 96 15.64 -13.46 -5.71
C PRO A 96 16.38 -12.15 -5.45
N CYS A 97 16.16 -11.52 -4.30
CA CYS A 97 16.87 -10.33 -3.85
C CYS A 97 16.87 -10.24 -2.32
N ALA A 98 17.91 -9.63 -1.73
CA ALA A 98 18.00 -9.45 -0.28
C ALA A 98 17.10 -8.31 0.22
N GLN A 99 16.83 -7.33 -0.63
CA GLN A 99 15.97 -6.20 -0.32
C GLN A 99 14.99 -5.96 -1.46
N ASN A 100 13.75 -5.63 -1.14
CA ASN A 100 12.75 -5.25 -2.12
C ASN A 100 11.79 -4.21 -1.54
N ARG A 101 11.22 -3.39 -2.44
CA ARG A 101 10.12 -2.49 -2.12
C ARG A 101 9.03 -2.67 -3.16
N ILE A 102 7.81 -2.77 -2.66
CA ILE A 102 6.64 -3.03 -3.50
C ILE A 102 5.58 -1.98 -3.17
N LEU A 103 5.15 -1.25 -4.19
CA LEU A 103 3.96 -0.43 -4.12
C LEU A 103 2.83 -1.18 -4.81
N THR A 104 1.77 -1.46 -4.09
CA THR A 104 0.53 -2.03 -4.62
C THR A 104 -0.59 -1.02 -4.50
N ILE A 105 -1.27 -0.73 -5.61
CA ILE A 105 -2.46 0.12 -5.65
C ILE A 105 -3.63 -0.74 -6.07
N ILE A 106 -4.64 -0.83 -5.19
CA ILE A 106 -5.87 -1.59 -5.41
C ILE A 106 -7.01 -0.59 -5.59
N GLN A 107 -7.67 -0.65 -6.74
CA GLN A 107 -8.82 0.20 -7.06
C GLN A 107 -10.06 -0.69 -7.18
N ILE A 108 -11.14 -0.29 -6.51
CA ILE A 108 -12.44 -0.96 -6.56
C ILE A 108 -13.40 -0.04 -7.30
N THR A 109 -14.01 -0.54 -8.37
CA THR A 109 -14.91 0.27 -9.22
C THR A 109 -16.15 -0.54 -9.57
N PRO A 110 -17.30 0.10 -9.85
CA PRO A 110 -18.42 -0.57 -10.48
C PRO A 110 -18.00 -1.31 -11.75
N ASP A 111 -18.63 -2.44 -12.06
CA ASP A 111 -18.29 -3.24 -13.27
C ASP A 111 -18.44 -2.41 -14.56
N SER A 112 -19.39 -1.47 -14.58
CA SER A 112 -19.67 -0.60 -15.72
C SER A 112 -18.63 0.52 -15.92
N GLU A 113 -17.74 0.75 -14.95
CA GLU A 113 -16.77 1.83 -14.98
C GLU A 113 -15.35 1.30 -15.16
N GLN A 114 -14.49 2.12 -15.75
CA GLN A 114 -13.06 1.82 -15.80
C GLN A 114 -12.37 2.35 -14.54
N ALA A 115 -11.46 1.57 -13.99
CA ALA A 115 -10.62 2.05 -12.90
C ALA A 115 -9.79 3.25 -13.39
N PRO A 116 -9.68 4.31 -12.60
CA PRO A 116 -8.87 5.46 -12.93
C PRO A 116 -7.45 5.08 -13.34
N ALA A 117 -6.92 5.78 -14.34
CA ALA A 117 -5.55 5.55 -14.78
C ALA A 117 -4.56 5.93 -13.69
N ILE A 118 -3.51 5.12 -13.54
CA ILE A 118 -2.35 5.49 -12.73
C ILE A 118 -1.27 6.00 -13.67
N VAL A 119 -0.90 7.28 -13.51
CA VAL A 119 0.19 7.89 -14.25
C VAL A 119 1.44 7.86 -13.37
N ARG A 120 2.48 7.19 -13.86
CA ARG A 120 3.77 7.09 -13.18
C ARG A 120 4.80 8.02 -13.82
N THR A 121 5.52 8.78 -12.99
CA THR A 121 6.69 9.57 -13.39
C THR A 121 7.78 9.37 -12.34
N GLY A 122 8.75 8.52 -12.64
CA GLY A 122 9.77 8.11 -11.66
C GLY A 122 9.14 7.37 -10.47
N ASP A 123 9.33 7.92 -9.28
CA ASP A 123 8.76 7.43 -8.01
C ASP A 123 7.44 8.13 -7.64
N SER A 124 6.89 8.95 -8.53
CA SER A 124 5.60 9.63 -8.36
C SER A 124 4.51 8.91 -9.13
N PHE A 125 3.36 8.71 -8.49
CA PHE A 125 2.17 8.06 -9.04
C PHE A 125 0.96 8.96 -8.81
N GLN A 126 0.26 9.27 -9.88
CA GLN A 126 -0.98 10.03 -9.83
C GLN A 126 -2.16 9.10 -10.03
N CYS A 127 -3.12 9.12 -9.11
CA CYS A 127 -4.34 8.33 -9.16
C CYS A 127 -5.52 9.21 -8.72
N ASP A 128 -6.37 9.62 -9.64
CA ASP A 128 -7.42 10.63 -9.38
C ASP A 128 -6.85 11.89 -8.70
N ASP A 129 -7.45 12.29 -7.58
CA ASP A 129 -7.02 13.41 -6.77
C ASP A 129 -5.84 13.09 -5.84
N TRP A 130 -5.34 11.86 -5.88
CA TRP A 130 -4.24 11.42 -5.03
C TRP A 130 -2.92 11.46 -5.77
N SER A 131 -1.92 12.05 -5.11
CA SER A 131 -0.52 11.96 -5.47
C SER A 131 0.19 11.04 -4.48
N ILE A 132 0.89 10.04 -5.00
CA ILE A 132 1.62 9.05 -4.23
C ILE A 132 3.08 9.15 -4.64
N GLN A 133 3.95 9.49 -3.72
CA GLN A 133 5.40 9.41 -3.87
C GLN A 133 5.88 8.16 -3.16
N ALA A 134 6.50 7.22 -3.86
CA ALA A 134 6.97 5.97 -3.27
C ALA A 134 8.34 5.60 -3.82
N VAL A 135 9.37 5.67 -2.99
CA VAL A 135 10.74 5.30 -3.38
C VAL A 135 10.84 3.77 -3.43
N LEU A 136 10.95 3.23 -4.66
CA LEU A 136 11.01 1.79 -4.90
C LEU A 136 12.43 1.23 -4.90
N SER A 137 13.47 2.09 -5.02
CA SER A 137 14.86 1.66 -4.99
C SER A 137 15.32 1.35 -3.56
N PRO A 138 15.76 0.11 -3.25
CA PRO A 138 16.30 -0.21 -1.92
C PRO A 138 17.61 0.53 -1.60
N SER A 139 18.30 1.07 -2.60
CA SER A 139 19.55 1.83 -2.42
C SER A 139 19.34 3.26 -1.89
N GLN A 140 18.10 3.73 -1.84
CA GLN A 140 17.72 5.03 -1.30
C GLN A 140 16.97 4.86 0.03
N PRO A 141 16.86 5.89 0.88
CA PRO A 141 15.98 5.87 2.02
C PRO A 141 14.53 5.52 1.62
N ALA A 142 13.83 4.75 2.44
CA ALA A 142 12.45 4.41 2.18
C ALA A 142 11.56 5.64 2.37
N GLU A 143 10.65 5.85 1.42
CA GLU A 143 9.72 6.97 1.46
C GLU A 143 8.36 6.57 0.88
N LEU A 144 7.30 6.96 1.58
CA LEU A 144 5.94 6.96 1.09
C LEU A 144 5.26 8.26 1.53
N ILE A 145 4.93 9.12 0.57
CA ILE A 145 4.16 10.34 0.83
C ILE A 145 2.89 10.26 -0.02
N VAL A 146 1.75 10.42 0.61
CA VAL A 146 0.44 10.39 -0.07
C VAL A 146 -0.30 11.68 0.28
N THR A 147 -0.68 12.43 -0.75
CA THR A 147 -1.40 13.69 -0.61
C THR A 147 -2.68 13.68 -1.44
N ASN A 148 -3.73 14.25 -0.90
CA ASN A 148 -4.94 14.54 -1.66
C ASN A 148 -4.93 16.01 -2.07
N ARG A 149 -5.20 16.28 -3.35
CA ARG A 149 -5.16 17.63 -3.93
C ARG A 149 -6.37 18.47 -3.60
N THR A 150 -7.49 17.85 -3.22
CA THR A 150 -8.76 18.55 -3.01
C THR A 150 -9.05 18.83 -1.54
N ASN A 151 -8.69 17.90 -0.63
CA ASN A 151 -8.98 18.03 0.80
C ASN A 151 -7.72 18.12 1.66
N SER A 152 -6.55 18.25 1.03
CA SER A 152 -5.27 18.48 1.70
C SER A 152 -4.89 17.44 2.75
N ALA A 153 -5.40 16.21 2.65
CA ALA A 153 -4.94 15.12 3.49
C ALA A 153 -3.52 14.72 3.11
N LEU A 154 -2.68 14.48 4.12
CA LEU A 154 -1.29 14.07 3.94
C LEU A 154 -0.98 12.86 4.82
N PHE A 155 -0.39 11.83 4.21
CA PHE A 155 0.36 10.80 4.91
C PHE A 155 1.83 10.91 4.53
N SER A 156 2.73 10.83 5.50
CA SER A 156 4.17 10.87 5.25
C SER A 156 4.91 9.83 6.10
N TYR A 157 5.60 8.93 5.41
CA TYR A 157 6.66 8.08 5.92
C TYR A 157 7.92 8.36 5.11
N SER A 158 8.91 9.02 5.68
CA SER A 158 10.12 9.47 4.99
C SER A 158 11.24 9.68 6.00
N ALA A 159 12.49 9.69 5.59
CA ALA A 159 13.62 10.02 6.45
C ALA A 159 13.59 11.49 6.91
N ASP A 160 13.00 12.37 6.09
CA ASP A 160 12.92 13.80 6.35
C ASP A 160 11.72 14.18 7.22
N ASN A 161 11.84 15.27 7.93
CA ASN A 161 10.73 15.84 8.70
C ASN A 161 9.74 16.51 7.73
N PRO A 162 8.45 16.13 7.76
CA PRO A 162 7.48 16.75 6.89
C PRO A 162 7.24 18.21 7.28
N VAL A 163 7.04 19.06 6.28
CA VAL A 163 6.61 20.44 6.44
C VAL A 163 5.16 20.56 5.99
N ILE A 164 4.29 21.02 6.89
CA ILE A 164 2.86 21.19 6.64
C ILE A 164 2.49 22.62 7.05
N ASP A 165 1.89 23.37 6.15
CA ASP A 165 1.49 24.78 6.37
C ASP A 165 2.64 25.64 6.94
N GLY A 166 3.87 25.42 6.44
CA GLY A 166 5.06 26.12 6.89
C GLY A 166 5.62 25.68 8.24
N SER A 167 4.98 24.73 8.92
CA SER A 167 5.44 24.16 10.18
C SER A 167 6.15 22.82 9.96
N MET A 168 7.35 22.67 10.50
CA MET A 168 8.11 21.42 10.48
C MET A 168 7.66 20.53 11.64
N TYR A 169 7.32 19.28 11.32
CA TYR A 169 6.96 18.26 12.29
C TYR A 169 8.16 17.35 12.54
N LEU A 170 8.77 17.47 13.73
CA LEU A 170 9.92 16.68 14.10
C LEU A 170 9.53 15.22 14.33
N ARG A 171 10.21 14.31 13.65
CA ARG A 171 10.05 12.87 13.87
C ARG A 171 10.80 12.48 15.13
N LYS A 172 10.16 11.68 15.98
CA LYS A 172 10.80 11.09 17.16
C LYS A 172 11.64 9.86 16.78
N SER A 173 11.33 9.24 15.66
CA SER A 173 12.00 8.04 15.17
C SER A 173 12.04 8.05 13.64
N PRO A 174 13.13 7.58 12.99
CA PRO A 174 13.21 7.46 11.53
C PRO A 174 12.18 6.49 10.92
N ARG A 175 11.48 5.73 11.77
CA ARG A 175 10.43 4.79 11.36
C ARG A 175 9.01 5.29 11.67
N SER A 176 8.86 6.51 12.16
CA SER A 176 7.55 7.08 12.43
C SER A 176 6.88 7.54 11.14
N SER A 177 5.55 7.41 11.07
CA SER A 177 4.73 7.99 10.02
C SER A 177 3.80 9.05 10.58
N LEU A 178 3.47 10.04 9.75
CA LEU A 178 2.56 11.13 10.07
C LEU A 178 1.34 11.04 9.17
N LEU A 179 0.16 11.10 9.75
CA LEU A 179 -1.10 11.34 9.06
C LEU A 179 -1.59 12.72 9.47
N TYR A 180 -1.91 13.58 8.50
CA TYR A 180 -2.41 14.92 8.72
C TYR A 180 -3.67 15.17 7.91
N ASP A 181 -4.69 15.71 8.56
CA ASP A 181 -5.94 16.14 7.96
C ASP A 181 -6.07 17.66 8.12
N GLN A 182 -5.80 18.39 7.06
CA GLN A 182 -5.85 19.87 7.07
C GLN A 182 -7.25 20.42 7.30
N SER A 183 -8.30 19.67 6.94
CA SER A 183 -9.68 20.15 7.07
C SER A 183 -10.07 20.45 8.51
N ASN A 184 -9.42 19.81 9.47
CA ASN A 184 -9.68 19.97 10.90
C ASN A 184 -8.41 20.17 11.75
N GLY A 185 -7.23 20.28 11.12
CA GLY A 185 -5.95 20.46 11.79
C GLY A 185 -5.50 19.27 12.65
N ARG A 186 -6.10 18.08 12.47
CA ARG A 186 -5.76 16.89 13.23
C ARG A 186 -4.58 16.16 12.61
N TYR A 187 -3.71 15.65 13.46
CA TYR A 187 -2.65 14.77 13.02
C TYR A 187 -2.50 13.57 13.95
N GLY A 188 -2.02 12.46 13.37
CA GLY A 188 -1.65 11.26 14.10
C GLY A 188 -0.22 10.88 13.75
N VAL A 189 0.55 10.46 14.75
CA VAL A 189 1.90 9.93 14.57
C VAL A 189 1.93 8.48 15.02
N THR A 190 2.43 7.59 14.14
CA THR A 190 2.70 6.21 14.52
C THR A 190 4.20 6.02 14.69
N GLU A 191 4.60 5.48 15.83
CA GLU A 191 5.96 5.01 16.07
C GLU A 191 6.00 3.50 15.85
N GLN A 192 6.94 3.03 15.04
CA GLN A 192 7.18 1.62 14.93
C GLN A 192 7.93 1.15 16.17
N THR A 193 7.33 0.24 16.94
CA THR A 193 8.04 -0.56 17.93
C THR A 193 8.51 -1.84 17.25
N ASP A 194 9.67 -2.38 17.64
CA ASP A 194 10.22 -3.65 17.11
C ASP A 194 9.34 -4.87 17.45
N TYR A 195 8.28 -4.65 18.18
CA TYR A 195 7.27 -5.63 18.53
C TYR A 195 5.91 -5.09 18.12
N ILE A 196 5.18 -5.82 17.25
CA ILE A 196 3.78 -5.53 16.95
C ILE A 196 2.95 -6.22 18.03
N PRO A 197 2.47 -5.54 19.07
CA PRO A 197 1.43 -6.10 19.92
C PRO A 197 0.16 -6.22 19.05
N ALA A 198 -0.63 -7.26 19.28
CA ALA A 198 -1.88 -7.52 18.56
C ALA A 198 -2.94 -6.40 18.69
N SER A 199 -2.62 -5.29 19.33
CA SER A 199 -3.40 -4.07 19.40
C SER A 199 -2.53 -2.88 19.05
N THR A 200 -2.68 -2.32 17.85
CA THR A 200 -2.22 -0.98 17.52
C THR A 200 -2.94 0.00 18.44
N ARG A 201 -2.26 0.49 19.47
CA ARG A 201 -2.73 1.69 20.16
C ARG A 201 -2.52 2.85 19.19
N ALA A 202 -3.62 3.48 18.78
CA ALA A 202 -3.59 4.82 18.26
C ALA A 202 -2.97 5.70 19.36
N VAL A 203 -1.73 6.14 19.13
CA VAL A 203 -1.01 6.94 20.11
C VAL A 203 -1.44 8.38 19.88
N ASP A 204 -2.06 8.92 20.90
CA ASP A 204 -2.32 10.33 21.23
C ASP A 204 -2.58 11.29 20.05
N TYR A 205 -3.86 11.54 19.83
CA TYR A 205 -4.32 12.71 19.10
C TYR A 205 -4.09 13.97 19.96
N GLU A 206 -2.99 14.65 19.75
CA GLU A 206 -2.85 16.01 20.30
C GLU A 206 -3.61 17.00 19.43
N HIS A 207 -4.61 17.62 20.00
CA HIS A 207 -5.23 18.81 19.43
C HIS A 207 -4.26 19.99 19.57
N LYS A 208 -3.66 20.45 18.45
CA LYS A 208 -3.19 21.84 18.43
C LYS A 208 -4.40 22.73 18.20
N THR A 209 -4.91 23.34 19.26
CA THR A 209 -5.63 24.60 19.16
C THR A 209 -4.60 25.67 18.80
N ASN A 210 -4.66 26.21 17.59
CA ASN A 210 -3.95 27.46 17.30
C ASN A 210 -4.52 28.55 18.21
N PRO A 211 -3.65 29.42 18.78
CA PRO A 211 -4.07 30.56 19.57
C PRO A 211 -4.84 31.59 18.73
#